data_89473fbd671afadb12419b8835ae4fa9
#
_entry.id   89473fbd671afadb12419b8835ae4fa9
#
_cell.length_a   1.000
_cell.length_b   1.000
_cell.length_c   1.000
_cell.angle_alpha   90.00
_cell.angle_beta   90.00
_cell.angle_gamma   90.00
#
_symmetry.space_group_name_H-M   'P 1'
#
loop_
_entity.id
_entity.type
_entity.pdbx_description
1 polymer ?
#
loop_
_entity_poly.entity_id
_entity_poly.type
_entity_poly.pdbx_seq_one_letter_code
_entity_poly.pdbx_strand_id
1 'polypeptide(L)'
;WLGEPSTFIGAGEKHIIEQLKRVKTPVILVINKIDMVKREEVLLFIDAYRKEYDFAEIVPVSARNGDNTDELVKVILKYLPYGPQFYDEDTVTDQPERQIVAELIREKALHCLQEEIPHGIAVAIDRMKMQNKVMHIDATIICERDSHKGIIIGKQGSMLKKIGSTARYE
;
A
#
# COMPACT_ATOMS: atom_id res chain seq x y z
N TRP A 1 0.13 -13.75 -2.71
CA TRP A 1 -0.09 -12.90 -3.87
C TRP A 1 -1.34 -12.04 -3.71
N LEU A 2 -1.21 -10.74 -3.95
CA LEU A 2 -2.32 -9.80 -3.95
C LEU A 2 -2.79 -9.57 -5.39
N GLY A 3 -4.07 -9.86 -5.66
CA GLY A 3 -4.73 -9.64 -6.95
C GLY A 3 -5.97 -8.76 -6.81
N GLU A 4 -6.51 -8.31 -7.94
CA GLU A 4 -7.78 -7.58 -8.02
C GLU A 4 -8.90 -8.48 -8.56
N PRO A 5 -10.19 -8.15 -8.33
CA PRO A 5 -11.30 -8.90 -8.86
C PRO A 5 -11.27 -8.89 -10.40
N SER A 6 -11.10 -10.05 -11.01
CA SER A 6 -11.11 -10.20 -12.48
C SER A 6 -11.50 -11.61 -12.88
N THR A 7 -12.31 -11.75 -13.92
CA THR A 7 -12.54 -13.01 -14.60
C THR A 7 -11.55 -13.25 -15.75
N PHE A 8 -10.83 -12.21 -16.14
CA PHE A 8 -9.80 -12.25 -17.18
C PHE A 8 -8.42 -12.23 -16.54
N ILE A 9 -7.67 -13.31 -16.73
CA ILE A 9 -6.28 -13.41 -16.27
C ILE A 9 -5.38 -12.95 -17.42
N GLY A 10 -4.84 -11.75 -17.29
CA GLY A 10 -4.01 -11.09 -18.29
C GLY A 10 -2.60 -11.66 -18.40
N ALA A 11 -1.80 -11.08 -19.29
CA ALA A 11 -0.41 -11.52 -19.50
C ALA A 11 0.47 -11.29 -18.26
N GLY A 12 0.21 -10.23 -17.49
CA GLY A 12 0.92 -9.92 -16.25
C GLY A 12 0.69 -10.96 -15.18
N GLU A 13 -0.58 -11.32 -14.92
CA GLU A 13 -0.94 -12.36 -13.96
C GLU A 13 -0.39 -13.73 -14.39
N LYS A 14 -0.48 -14.08 -15.67
CA LYS A 14 0.10 -15.32 -16.18
C LYS A 14 1.60 -15.39 -15.97
N HIS A 15 2.30 -14.28 -16.16
CA HIS A 15 3.74 -14.21 -15.88
C HIS A 15 4.02 -14.44 -14.38
N ILE A 16 3.24 -13.85 -13.48
CA ILE A 16 3.37 -14.09 -12.03
C ILE A 16 3.10 -15.56 -11.72
N ILE A 17 2.04 -16.15 -12.27
CA ILE A 17 1.70 -17.56 -12.07
C ILE A 17 2.84 -18.49 -12.50
N GLU A 18 3.49 -18.22 -13.63
CA GLU A 18 4.65 -19.02 -14.08
C GLU A 18 5.84 -18.91 -13.10
N GLN A 19 6.00 -17.76 -12.45
CA GLN A 19 7.00 -17.60 -11.38
C GLN A 19 6.61 -18.40 -10.14
N LEU A 20 5.34 -18.35 -9.74
CA LEU A 20 4.82 -19.07 -8.57
C LEU A 20 4.96 -20.60 -8.71
N LYS A 21 4.85 -21.14 -9.92
CA LYS A 21 5.08 -22.59 -10.17
C LYS A 21 6.48 -23.08 -9.77
N ARG A 22 7.43 -22.16 -9.62
CA ARG A 22 8.81 -22.47 -9.19
C ARG A 22 9.01 -22.39 -7.68
N VAL A 23 8.03 -21.87 -6.97
CA VAL A 23 8.09 -21.65 -5.52
C VAL A 23 7.58 -22.89 -4.80
N LYS A 24 8.28 -23.30 -3.74
CA LYS A 24 7.88 -24.46 -2.90
C LYS A 24 7.02 -24.06 -1.71
N THR A 25 7.01 -22.76 -1.38
CA THR A 25 6.23 -22.22 -0.27
C THR A 25 4.75 -22.18 -0.64
N PRO A 26 3.83 -22.51 0.28
CA PRO A 26 2.39 -22.36 0.06
C PRO A 26 2.04 -20.94 -0.40
N VAL A 27 1.25 -20.82 -1.46
CA VAL A 27 0.85 -19.52 -2.01
C VAL A 27 -0.61 -19.25 -1.66
N ILE A 28 -0.86 -18.18 -0.95
CA ILE A 28 -2.19 -17.67 -0.65
C ILE A 28 -2.52 -16.56 -1.66
N LEU A 29 -3.63 -16.69 -2.38
CA LEU A 29 -4.16 -15.62 -3.21
C LEU A 29 -5.10 -14.74 -2.38
N VAL A 30 -4.85 -13.45 -2.36
CA VAL A 30 -5.72 -12.45 -1.74
C VAL A 30 -6.35 -11.62 -2.85
N ILE A 31 -7.67 -11.76 -3.05
CA ILE A 31 -8.43 -10.95 -4.01
C ILE A 31 -8.92 -9.71 -3.26
N ASN A 32 -8.22 -8.58 -3.42
CA ASN A 32 -8.53 -7.33 -2.72
C ASN A 32 -9.53 -6.47 -3.52
N LYS A 33 -10.10 -5.46 -2.88
CA LYS A 33 -11.06 -4.51 -3.44
C LYS A 33 -12.44 -5.13 -3.80
N ILE A 34 -12.87 -6.13 -3.04
CA ILE A 34 -14.20 -6.74 -3.27
C ILE A 34 -15.37 -5.78 -3.01
N ASP A 35 -15.12 -4.65 -2.34
CA ASP A 35 -16.05 -3.54 -2.17
C ASP A 35 -16.44 -2.84 -3.50
N MET A 36 -15.65 -3.03 -4.55
CA MET A 36 -15.89 -2.42 -5.88
C MET A 36 -16.72 -3.32 -6.80
N VAL A 37 -17.07 -4.52 -6.39
CA VAL A 37 -17.76 -5.53 -7.21
C VAL A 37 -18.96 -6.10 -6.46
N LYS A 38 -19.90 -6.72 -7.19
CA LYS A 38 -21.06 -7.38 -6.56
C LYS A 38 -20.61 -8.66 -5.86
N ARG A 39 -21.22 -8.94 -4.72
CA ARG A 39 -20.89 -10.13 -3.91
C ARG A 39 -21.02 -11.44 -4.69
N GLU A 40 -21.98 -11.52 -5.59
CA GLU A 40 -22.23 -12.70 -6.41
C GLU A 40 -21.09 -12.97 -7.43
N GLU A 41 -20.38 -11.90 -7.83
CA GLU A 41 -19.29 -11.99 -8.80
C GLU A 41 -17.99 -12.52 -8.17
N VAL A 42 -17.85 -12.42 -6.86
CA VAL A 42 -16.62 -12.84 -6.15
C VAL A 42 -16.30 -14.32 -6.40
N LEU A 43 -17.31 -15.18 -6.45
CA LEU A 43 -17.13 -16.61 -6.74
C LEU A 43 -16.58 -16.85 -8.16
N LEU A 44 -16.97 -16.02 -9.12
CA LEU A 44 -16.48 -16.13 -10.51
C LEU A 44 -14.99 -15.77 -10.58
N PHE A 45 -14.53 -14.80 -9.78
CA PHE A 45 -13.12 -14.45 -9.71
C PHE A 45 -12.30 -15.55 -9.06
N ILE A 46 -12.78 -16.15 -7.97
CA ILE A 46 -12.16 -17.30 -7.32
C ILE A 46 -11.99 -18.44 -8.33
N ASP A 47 -13.04 -18.75 -9.08
CA ASP A 47 -13.01 -19.84 -10.07
C ASP A 47 -12.08 -19.55 -11.24
N ALA A 48 -11.95 -18.29 -11.66
CA ALA A 48 -11.02 -17.90 -12.70
C ALA A 48 -9.56 -18.15 -12.29
N TYR A 49 -9.20 -17.72 -11.08
CA TYR A 49 -7.84 -17.91 -10.55
C TYR A 49 -7.52 -19.38 -10.23
N ARG A 50 -8.48 -20.14 -9.70
CA ARG A 50 -8.31 -21.58 -9.41
C ARG A 50 -7.95 -22.42 -10.63
N LYS A 51 -8.40 -22.05 -11.80
CA LYS A 51 -8.09 -22.75 -13.06
C LYS A 51 -6.64 -22.55 -13.49
N GLU A 52 -6.00 -21.49 -13.06
CA GLU A 52 -4.65 -21.12 -13.49
C GLU A 52 -3.55 -21.65 -12.54
N TYR A 53 -3.85 -21.76 -11.25
CA TYR A 53 -2.88 -22.19 -10.24
C TYR A 53 -3.57 -22.81 -9.01
N ASP A 54 -2.94 -23.82 -8.43
CA ASP A 54 -3.40 -24.50 -7.20
C ASP A 54 -2.92 -23.70 -5.96
N PHE A 55 -3.68 -22.65 -5.61
CA PHE A 55 -3.41 -21.87 -4.41
C PHE A 55 -3.71 -22.66 -3.15
N ALA A 56 -2.85 -22.54 -2.13
CA ALA A 56 -3.10 -23.14 -0.83
C ALA A 56 -4.41 -22.62 -0.19
N GLU A 57 -4.68 -21.33 -0.37
CA GLU A 57 -5.94 -20.67 0.05
C GLU A 57 -6.24 -19.50 -0.91
N ILE A 58 -7.52 -19.15 -1.05
CA ILE A 58 -7.97 -17.94 -1.75
C ILE A 58 -8.87 -17.15 -0.82
N VAL A 59 -8.46 -15.93 -0.48
CA VAL A 59 -9.16 -15.08 0.49
C VAL A 59 -9.58 -13.77 -0.19
N PRO A 60 -10.89 -13.59 -0.47
CA PRO A 60 -11.40 -12.32 -0.95
C PRO A 60 -11.50 -11.32 0.22
N VAL A 61 -10.96 -10.11 0.04
CA VAL A 61 -10.91 -9.07 1.08
C VAL A 61 -11.28 -7.69 0.54
N SER A 62 -11.75 -6.81 1.40
CA SER A 62 -11.68 -5.37 1.19
C SER A 62 -10.78 -4.76 2.27
N ALA A 63 -9.56 -4.45 1.91
CA ALA A 63 -8.63 -3.77 2.82
C ALA A 63 -9.15 -2.37 3.22
N ARG A 64 -9.95 -1.74 2.34
CA ARG A 64 -10.56 -0.43 2.60
C ARG A 64 -11.60 -0.48 3.72
N ASN A 65 -12.46 -1.51 3.70
CA ASN A 65 -13.56 -1.65 4.65
C ASN A 65 -13.23 -2.54 5.83
N GLY A 66 -12.13 -3.31 5.77
CA GLY A 66 -11.77 -4.33 6.74
C GLY A 66 -12.47 -5.69 6.50
N ASP A 67 -13.22 -5.85 5.41
CA ASP A 67 -13.95 -7.09 5.15
C ASP A 67 -12.97 -8.25 4.96
N ASN A 68 -13.16 -9.32 5.73
CA ASN A 68 -12.34 -10.55 5.75
C ASN A 68 -10.84 -10.35 6.07
N THR A 69 -10.41 -9.19 6.54
CA THR A 69 -9.01 -8.96 6.93
C THR A 69 -8.59 -9.83 8.11
N ASP A 70 -9.47 -10.01 9.11
CA ASP A 70 -9.21 -10.90 10.25
C ASP A 70 -9.11 -12.37 9.84
N GLU A 71 -9.92 -12.78 8.87
CA GLU A 71 -9.85 -14.14 8.32
C GLU A 71 -8.55 -14.35 7.53
N LEU A 72 -8.10 -13.36 6.78
CA LEU A 72 -6.81 -13.38 6.11
C LEU A 72 -5.67 -13.59 7.11
N VAL A 73 -5.67 -12.89 8.24
CA VAL A 73 -4.66 -13.06 9.30
C VAL A 73 -4.68 -14.49 9.83
N LYS A 74 -5.86 -15.05 10.13
CA LYS A 74 -6.00 -16.44 10.61
C LYS A 74 -5.46 -17.44 9.59
N VAL A 75 -5.76 -17.22 8.30
CA VAL A 75 -5.28 -18.08 7.22
C VAL A 75 -3.75 -18.01 7.14
N ILE A 76 -3.16 -16.82 7.17
CA ILE A 76 -1.69 -16.67 7.15
C ILE A 76 -1.05 -17.41 8.33
N LEU A 77 -1.60 -17.28 9.53
CA LEU A 77 -1.07 -17.92 10.73
C LEU A 77 -1.04 -19.46 10.62
N LYS A 78 -1.94 -20.10 9.87
CA LYS A 78 -1.92 -21.56 9.64
C LYS A 78 -0.65 -22.04 8.92
N TYR A 79 -0.07 -21.19 8.09
CA TYR A 79 1.09 -21.52 7.24
C TYR A 79 2.43 -21.04 7.82
N LEU A 80 2.41 -20.28 8.92
CA LEU A 80 3.63 -19.83 9.57
C LEU A 80 4.17 -20.92 10.52
N PRO A 81 5.46 -21.28 10.43
CA PRO A 81 6.09 -22.17 11.39
C PRO A 81 6.26 -21.49 12.74
N TYR A 82 6.28 -22.26 13.81
CA TYR A 82 6.74 -21.75 15.10
C TYR A 82 8.22 -21.42 15.02
N GLY A 83 8.59 -20.25 15.53
CA GLY A 83 9.96 -19.75 15.50
C GLY A 83 10.25 -18.79 16.65
N PRO A 84 11.51 -18.33 16.77
CA PRO A 84 11.84 -17.30 17.74
C PRO A 84 11.17 -15.99 17.38
N GLN A 85 10.90 -15.18 18.37
CA GLN A 85 10.43 -13.82 18.20
C GLN A 85 11.54 -12.97 17.54
N PHE A 86 11.25 -12.35 16.41
CA PHE A 86 12.22 -11.52 15.68
C PHE A 86 12.13 -10.04 16.03
N TYR A 87 10.99 -9.61 16.56
CA TYR A 87 10.71 -8.23 16.97
C TYR A 87 10.20 -8.24 18.42
N ASP A 88 10.57 -7.25 19.20
CA ASP A 88 10.03 -7.06 20.54
C ASP A 88 8.53 -6.72 20.46
N GLU A 89 7.78 -7.05 21.55
CA GLU A 89 6.32 -6.84 21.59
C GLU A 89 5.92 -5.37 21.40
N ASP A 90 6.80 -4.44 21.78
CA ASP A 90 6.60 -3.00 21.66
C ASP A 90 7.02 -2.44 20.29
N THR A 91 7.57 -3.28 19.40
CA THR A 91 8.04 -2.83 18.08
C THR A 91 6.85 -2.56 17.16
N VAL A 92 6.50 -1.30 16.96
CA VAL A 92 5.41 -0.87 16.07
C VAL A 92 5.80 -0.96 14.61
N THR A 93 7.09 -0.67 14.29
CA THR A 93 7.63 -0.68 12.93
C THR A 93 9.14 -0.83 12.95
N ASP A 94 9.70 -1.43 11.93
CA ASP A 94 11.14 -1.51 11.67
C ASP A 94 11.64 -0.38 10.76
N GLN A 95 10.73 0.50 10.32
CA GLN A 95 11.09 1.60 9.43
C GLN A 95 11.77 2.74 10.18
N PRO A 96 12.83 3.34 9.62
CA PRO A 96 13.45 4.54 10.19
C PRO A 96 12.44 5.69 10.29
N GLU A 97 12.49 6.48 11.37
CA GLU A 97 11.61 7.66 11.56
C GLU A 97 11.56 8.56 10.32
N ARG A 98 12.69 8.71 9.64
CA ARG A 98 12.81 9.50 8.42
C ARG A 98 11.89 8.99 7.30
N GLN A 99 11.73 7.70 7.18
CA GLN A 99 10.86 7.09 6.17
C GLN A 99 9.40 7.23 6.56
N ILE A 100 9.07 7.06 7.82
CA ILE A 100 7.72 7.28 8.35
C ILE A 100 7.28 8.71 8.06
N VAL A 101 8.13 9.69 8.35
CA VAL A 101 7.86 11.12 8.08
C VAL A 101 7.69 11.38 6.58
N ALA A 102 8.51 10.77 5.73
CA ALA A 102 8.39 10.91 4.27
C ALA A 102 7.02 10.39 3.78
N GLU A 103 6.61 9.19 4.24
CA GLU A 103 5.32 8.61 3.88
C GLU A 103 4.13 9.40 4.43
N LEU A 104 4.23 9.94 5.64
CA LEU A 104 3.21 10.81 6.21
C LEU A 104 3.02 12.10 5.37
N ILE A 105 4.11 12.75 4.98
CA ILE A 105 4.05 13.92 4.09
C ILE A 105 3.46 13.53 2.74
N ARG A 106 3.85 12.38 2.19
CA ARG A 106 3.34 11.87 0.91
C ARG A 106 1.83 11.59 0.99
N GLU A 107 1.35 10.97 2.05
CA GLU A 107 -0.08 10.73 2.30
C GLU A 107 -0.87 12.05 2.31
N LYS A 108 -0.39 13.05 3.08
CA LYS A 108 -1.07 14.35 3.12
C LYS A 108 -1.03 15.09 1.79
N ALA A 109 0.07 14.95 1.04
CA ALA A 109 0.15 15.49 -0.32
C ALA A 109 -0.88 14.82 -1.24
N LEU A 110 -1.00 13.50 -1.23
CA LEU A 110 -2.01 12.77 -2.01
C LEU A 110 -3.43 13.18 -1.63
N HIS A 111 -3.75 13.28 -0.33
CA HIS A 111 -5.05 13.75 0.13
C HIS A 111 -5.37 15.18 -0.30
N CYS A 112 -4.37 16.07 -0.33
CA CYS A 112 -4.57 17.46 -0.75
C CYS A 112 -4.71 17.62 -2.27
N LEU A 113 -4.07 16.74 -3.05
CA LEU A 113 -4.04 16.80 -4.51
C LEU A 113 -5.16 15.98 -5.17
N GLN A 114 -5.79 15.08 -4.41
CA GLN A 114 -6.92 14.21 -4.79
C GLN A 114 -6.88 13.68 -6.24
N GLU A 115 -7.70 14.23 -7.14
CA GLU A 115 -7.90 13.68 -8.48
C GLU A 115 -6.85 14.16 -9.50
N GLU A 116 -6.09 15.20 -9.20
CA GLU A 116 -5.22 15.86 -10.18
C GLU A 116 -3.86 15.14 -10.36
N ILE A 117 -3.34 14.46 -9.32
CA ILE A 117 -2.05 13.73 -9.38
C ILE A 117 -2.12 12.46 -8.51
N PRO A 118 -2.83 11.41 -8.94
CA PRO A 118 -3.13 10.30 -8.04
C PRO A 118 -1.93 9.42 -7.65
N HIS A 119 -0.84 9.36 -8.43
CA HIS A 119 0.23 8.37 -8.17
C HIS A 119 1.66 8.82 -8.48
N GLY A 120 1.87 10.03 -8.93
CA GLY A 120 3.15 10.48 -9.47
C GLY A 120 4.00 11.33 -8.52
N ILE A 121 3.91 11.12 -7.18
CA ILE A 121 4.73 11.85 -6.21
C ILE A 121 5.50 10.91 -5.28
N ALA A 122 6.73 11.33 -4.97
CA ALA A 122 7.54 10.77 -3.89
C ALA A 122 8.00 11.91 -2.98
N VAL A 123 8.40 11.57 -1.75
CA VAL A 123 8.93 12.55 -0.80
C VAL A 123 10.31 12.10 -0.34
N ALA A 124 11.27 12.98 -0.46
CA ALA A 124 12.61 12.80 0.10
C ALA A 124 12.79 13.73 1.30
N ILE A 125 13.30 13.19 2.40
CA ILE A 125 13.69 14.01 3.55
C ILE A 125 15.13 14.44 3.37
N ASP A 126 15.37 15.72 3.14
CA ASP A 126 16.71 16.27 2.95
C ASP A 126 17.40 16.44 4.29
N ARG A 127 16.66 16.93 5.29
CA ARG A 127 17.19 17.19 6.62
C ARG A 127 16.15 16.90 7.68
N MET A 128 16.58 16.30 8.79
CA MET A 128 15.77 16.07 9.97
C MET A 128 16.61 16.31 11.21
N LYS A 129 16.27 17.32 12.00
CA LYS A 129 17.08 17.74 13.16
C LYS A 129 16.20 18.24 14.29
N MET A 130 16.43 17.71 15.48
CA MET A 130 15.83 18.23 16.72
C MET A 130 16.52 19.52 17.14
N GLN A 131 15.74 20.57 17.34
CA GLN A 131 16.21 21.85 17.85
C GLN A 131 15.16 22.46 18.81
N ASN A 132 15.57 22.80 20.02
CA ASN A 132 14.70 23.35 21.04
C ASN A 132 13.42 22.54 21.27
N LYS A 133 13.52 21.21 21.34
CA LYS A 133 12.40 20.25 21.48
C LYS A 133 11.40 20.27 20.30
N VAL A 134 11.77 20.85 19.17
CA VAL A 134 10.99 20.83 17.93
C VAL A 134 11.81 20.12 16.86
N MET A 135 11.16 19.17 16.17
CA MET A 135 11.77 18.51 15.02
C MET A 135 11.64 19.40 13.79
N HIS A 136 12.77 19.87 13.28
CA HIS A 136 12.85 20.60 12.01
C HIS A 136 13.08 19.62 10.87
N ILE A 137 12.20 19.64 9.88
CA ILE A 137 12.21 18.72 8.73
C ILE A 137 12.22 19.54 7.46
N ASP A 138 13.24 19.34 6.64
CA ASP A 138 13.31 19.82 5.26
C ASP A 138 13.02 18.65 4.33
N ALA A 139 12.01 18.77 3.49
CA ALA A 139 11.56 17.70 2.59
C ALA A 139 11.33 18.23 1.17
N THR A 140 11.71 17.43 0.19
CA THR A 140 11.46 17.69 -1.22
C THR A 140 10.36 16.78 -1.75
N ILE A 141 9.30 17.35 -2.32
CA ILE A 141 8.28 16.60 -3.06
C ILE A 141 8.76 16.44 -4.50
N ILE A 142 8.96 15.21 -4.92
CA ILE A 142 9.38 14.83 -6.26
C ILE A 142 8.13 14.45 -7.05
N CYS A 143 7.96 15.00 -8.24
CA CYS A 143 6.85 14.68 -9.13
C CYS A 143 7.35 14.10 -10.45
N GLU A 144 6.57 13.22 -11.05
CA GLU A 144 6.91 12.51 -12.28
C GLU A 144 6.97 13.44 -13.49
N ARG A 145 6.13 14.49 -13.52
CA ARG A 145 6.01 15.41 -14.65
C ARG A 145 6.16 16.86 -14.23
N ASP A 146 6.83 17.67 -15.05
CA ASP A 146 6.97 19.10 -14.78
C ASP A 146 5.64 19.85 -14.72
N SER A 147 4.64 19.43 -15.47
CA SER A 147 3.27 19.98 -15.41
C SER A 147 2.64 19.88 -14.03
N HIS A 148 3.03 18.89 -13.22
CA HIS A 148 2.51 18.69 -11.87
C HIS A 148 3.07 19.67 -10.84
N LYS A 149 4.25 20.27 -11.11
CA LYS A 149 4.89 21.22 -10.17
C LYS A 149 3.98 22.38 -9.81
N GLY A 150 3.35 22.98 -10.82
CA GLY A 150 2.45 24.11 -10.60
C GLY A 150 1.27 23.77 -9.68
N ILE A 151 0.71 22.56 -9.85
CA ILE A 151 -0.41 22.06 -9.04
C ILE A 151 0.05 21.80 -7.61
N ILE A 152 1.20 21.14 -7.43
CA ILE A 152 1.77 20.81 -6.10
C ILE A 152 2.17 22.08 -5.35
N ILE A 153 2.72 23.07 -6.01
CA ILE A 153 3.08 24.36 -5.41
C ILE A 153 1.81 25.14 -5.04
N GLY A 154 0.84 25.16 -5.96
CA GLY A 154 -0.37 25.93 -5.83
C GLY A 154 -0.14 27.44 -5.97
N LYS A 155 -1.22 28.21 -6.03
CA LYS A 155 -1.16 29.68 -6.16
C LYS A 155 -0.41 30.28 -4.97
N GLN A 156 0.72 30.94 -5.26
CA GLN A 156 1.62 31.53 -4.24
C GLN A 156 2.08 30.54 -3.15
N GLY A 157 2.25 29.24 -3.50
CA GLY A 157 2.68 28.22 -2.55
C GLY A 157 1.60 27.71 -1.59
N SER A 158 0.32 28.04 -1.85
CA SER A 158 -0.79 27.68 -0.96
C SER A 158 -0.97 26.18 -0.74
N MET A 159 -0.75 25.38 -1.79
CA MET A 159 -0.89 23.93 -1.69
C MET A 159 0.24 23.31 -0.86
N LEU A 160 1.50 23.71 -1.09
CA LEU A 160 2.62 23.27 -0.25
C LEU A 160 2.42 23.66 1.22
N LYS A 161 1.91 24.89 1.48
CA LYS A 161 1.58 25.33 2.84
C LYS A 161 0.51 24.46 3.47
N LYS A 162 -0.52 24.09 2.70
CA LYS A 162 -1.60 23.18 3.15
C LYS A 162 -1.04 21.79 3.49
N ILE A 163 -0.26 21.20 2.60
CA ILE A 163 0.38 19.89 2.81
C ILE A 163 1.24 19.92 4.07
N GLY A 164 2.14 20.90 4.19
CA GLY A 164 3.03 21.01 5.33
C GLY A 164 2.29 21.28 6.65
N SER A 165 1.18 22.03 6.64
CA SER A 165 0.39 22.24 7.85
C SER A 165 -0.36 20.99 8.28
N THR A 166 -0.98 20.26 7.35
CA THR A 166 -1.68 19.00 7.68
C THR A 166 -0.72 17.91 8.17
N ALA A 167 0.47 17.81 7.59
CA ALA A 167 1.48 16.85 8.03
C ALA A 167 2.05 17.11 9.44
N ARG A 168 1.93 18.32 9.98
CA ARG A 168 2.43 18.64 11.33
C ARG A 168 1.49 18.23 12.47
N TYR A 169 0.25 17.94 12.17
CA TYR A 169 -0.75 17.58 13.18
C TYR A 169 -0.79 16.09 13.51
N GLU A 170 0.01 15.30 12.83
CA GLU A 170 0.23 13.86 13.09
C GLU A 170 1.66 13.58 13.52
#